data_37961edddf4208efc795f870dc3cd37d
#
_entry.id   37961edddf4208efc795f870dc3cd37d
#
_cell.length_a   1.000
_cell.length_b   1.000
_cell.length_c   1.000
_cell.angle_alpha   90.00
_cell.angle_beta   90.00
_cell.angle_gamma   90.00
#
_symmetry.space_group_name_H-M   'P 1'
#
loop_
_entity.id
_entity.type
_entity.pdbx_description
1 polymer ?
#
loop_
_entity_poly.entity_id
_entity_poly.type
_entity_poly.pdbx_seq_one_letter_code
_entity_poly.pdbx_strand_id
1 'polypeptide(L)'
;MIQDIIPGTEEKLNEGPVVGYIGFDPTADSLHIGSLVQILILKHFQMCGHKPIFLIGGATGMIGDPSGKSSERNLLSKSELKQNIKAIKKQLSKFLDFNSKEPNTAIICDNSNWFDKINLIDFIRDCGKHLTVNYMIAKDSVKNRINGSLKNGMSFTEFTYQIIQAYDFFYLNKNHNCIIQMGGSDQWGNITSGVELIRKKTSKKVFAVTCPLIVKADGSKFGKTEDGNVWLDKKKTSPYKFYQYWLNISDEDAINYIKIFTFKNESEVEKYIKEHQQSPHMRLIQKSIANYLTKLVHSQNDLDNAINASNILFGKSTAKELSQLDEDTFLDVFVGVPKVSLKMRLL
;
A
#
# COMPACT_ATOMS: atom_id res chain seq x y z
N MET A 1 -8.43 -12.61 -3.37
CA MET A 1 -8.49 -12.79 -1.92
C MET A 1 -9.39 -11.71 -1.34
N ILE A 2 -10.59 -12.08 -0.96
CA ILE A 2 -11.58 -11.20 -0.35
C ILE A 2 -11.69 -11.60 1.12
N GLN A 3 -11.69 -10.63 2.03
CA GLN A 3 -11.91 -10.83 3.47
C GLN A 3 -13.37 -10.49 3.81
N ASP A 4 -13.76 -9.25 3.55
CA ASP A 4 -15.12 -8.78 3.79
C ASP A 4 -15.65 -8.10 2.53
N ILE A 5 -16.94 -8.25 2.28
CA ILE A 5 -17.60 -7.70 1.11
C ILE A 5 -19.05 -7.30 1.44
N ILE A 6 -19.49 -6.15 0.94
CA ILE A 6 -20.91 -5.79 1.04
C ILE A 6 -21.69 -6.55 -0.04
N PRO A 7 -22.81 -7.19 0.33
CA PRO A 7 -23.64 -7.95 -0.62
C PRO A 7 -24.06 -7.11 -1.84
N GLY A 8 -23.89 -7.68 -3.03
CA GLY A 8 -24.15 -7.04 -4.31
C GLY A 8 -22.94 -6.32 -4.91
N THR A 9 -21.75 -6.37 -4.27
CA THR A 9 -20.52 -5.76 -4.81
C THR A 9 -20.05 -6.49 -6.07
N GLU A 10 -20.05 -7.82 -6.05
CA GLU A 10 -19.61 -8.63 -7.19
C GLU A 10 -20.52 -8.43 -8.40
N GLU A 11 -21.82 -8.48 -8.20
CA GLU A 11 -22.79 -8.23 -9.25
C GLU A 11 -22.59 -6.84 -9.84
N LYS A 12 -22.38 -5.83 -8.97
CA LYS A 12 -22.17 -4.46 -9.41
C LYS A 12 -20.91 -4.25 -10.23
N LEU A 13 -19.82 -4.95 -9.88
CA LEU A 13 -18.58 -4.93 -10.65
C LEU A 13 -18.76 -5.59 -12.03
N ASN A 14 -19.57 -6.62 -12.13
CA ASN A 14 -19.84 -7.32 -13.39
C ASN A 14 -20.87 -6.60 -14.31
N GLU A 15 -21.66 -5.66 -13.79
CA GLU A 15 -22.60 -4.86 -14.59
C GLU A 15 -21.92 -3.87 -15.55
N GLY A 16 -20.68 -3.45 -15.25
CA GLY A 16 -19.92 -2.52 -16.07
C GLY A 16 -18.97 -1.63 -15.29
N PRO A 17 -18.33 -0.66 -15.97
CA PRO A 17 -17.34 0.22 -15.34
C PRO A 17 -17.92 1.02 -14.19
N VAL A 18 -17.23 0.99 -13.06
CA VAL A 18 -17.57 1.76 -11.86
C VAL A 18 -16.37 2.56 -11.36
N VAL A 19 -16.61 3.53 -10.50
CA VAL A 19 -15.57 4.31 -9.82
C VAL A 19 -15.39 3.76 -8.41
N GLY A 20 -14.13 3.48 -8.04
CA GLY A 20 -13.77 2.99 -6.70
C GLY A 20 -12.49 3.64 -6.19
N TYR A 21 -12.29 3.64 -4.87
CA TYR A 21 -11.11 4.28 -4.28
C TYR A 21 -10.47 3.47 -3.16
N ILE A 22 -9.20 3.77 -2.93
CA ILE A 22 -8.45 3.42 -1.72
C ILE A 22 -7.80 4.69 -1.18
N GLY A 23 -7.83 4.86 0.15
CA GLY A 23 -7.18 5.96 0.86
C GLY A 23 -5.78 5.58 1.37
N PHE A 24 -4.87 6.55 1.33
CA PHE A 24 -3.49 6.41 1.80
C PHE A 24 -3.08 7.63 2.61
N ASP A 25 -2.83 7.46 3.89
CA ASP A 25 -2.29 8.53 4.72
C ASP A 25 -0.79 8.73 4.45
N PRO A 26 -0.34 9.97 4.19
CA PRO A 26 1.05 10.27 3.83
C PRO A 26 1.94 10.33 5.09
N THR A 27 2.06 9.21 5.80
CA THR A 27 2.82 9.08 7.06
C THR A 27 4.34 9.10 6.87
N ALA A 28 4.82 9.03 5.63
CA ALA A 28 6.21 9.15 5.24
C ALA A 28 6.31 9.70 3.80
N ASP A 29 7.51 10.11 3.41
CA ASP A 29 7.83 10.59 2.05
C ASP A 29 8.00 9.45 1.02
N SER A 30 7.68 8.22 1.40
CA SER A 30 7.63 7.05 0.53
C SER A 30 6.56 6.09 0.99
N LEU A 31 5.98 5.35 0.05
CA LEU A 31 5.22 4.14 0.30
C LEU A 31 6.18 2.97 0.50
N HIS A 32 5.70 1.92 1.16
CA HIS A 32 6.45 0.68 1.41
C HIS A 32 5.73 -0.53 0.81
N ILE A 33 6.35 -1.71 0.83
CA ILE A 33 5.75 -2.89 0.18
C ILE A 33 4.39 -3.31 0.77
N GLY A 34 4.07 -2.95 2.01
CA GLY A 34 2.73 -3.15 2.56
C GLY A 34 1.67 -2.32 1.82
N SER A 35 2.02 -1.09 1.41
CA SER A 35 1.15 -0.23 0.59
C SER A 35 1.03 -0.74 -0.85
N LEU A 36 2.01 -1.50 -1.33
CA LEU A 36 2.02 -2.04 -2.69
C LEU A 36 0.82 -2.94 -2.96
N VAL A 37 0.36 -3.70 -1.96
CA VAL A 37 -0.85 -4.53 -2.08
C VAL A 37 -2.05 -3.70 -2.51
N GLN A 38 -2.28 -2.59 -1.81
CA GLN A 38 -3.41 -1.70 -2.08
C GLN A 38 -3.27 -1.01 -3.46
N ILE A 39 -2.05 -0.67 -3.86
CA ILE A 39 -1.75 -0.13 -5.19
C ILE A 39 -2.06 -1.17 -6.28
N LEU A 40 -1.68 -2.42 -6.08
CA LEU A 40 -1.96 -3.50 -7.04
C LEU A 40 -3.45 -3.81 -7.13
N ILE A 41 -4.22 -3.69 -6.05
CA ILE A 41 -5.69 -3.78 -6.09
C ILE A 41 -6.26 -2.68 -7.00
N LEU A 42 -5.83 -1.42 -6.84
CA LEU A 42 -6.24 -0.34 -7.74
C LEU A 42 -5.81 -0.59 -9.19
N LYS A 43 -4.64 -1.20 -9.40
CA LYS A 43 -4.16 -1.56 -10.74
C LYS A 43 -5.03 -2.66 -11.35
N HIS A 44 -5.37 -3.71 -10.61
CA HIS A 44 -6.33 -4.73 -11.06
C HIS A 44 -7.67 -4.11 -11.42
N PHE A 45 -8.18 -3.23 -10.55
CA PHE A 45 -9.43 -2.52 -10.77
C PHE A 45 -9.40 -1.72 -12.08
N GLN A 46 -8.29 -1.02 -12.36
CA GLN A 46 -8.10 -0.29 -13.62
C GLN A 46 -8.03 -1.25 -14.83
N MET A 47 -7.28 -2.36 -14.72
CA MET A 47 -7.15 -3.34 -15.79
C MET A 47 -8.48 -4.03 -16.13
N CYS A 48 -9.39 -4.15 -15.17
CA CYS A 48 -10.76 -4.64 -15.38
C CYS A 48 -11.71 -3.58 -15.99
N GLY A 49 -11.19 -2.41 -16.39
CA GLY A 49 -11.98 -1.35 -17.02
C GLY A 49 -12.64 -0.38 -16.05
N HIS A 50 -12.49 -0.56 -14.74
CA HIS A 50 -13.02 0.35 -13.73
C HIS A 50 -12.12 1.56 -13.52
N LYS A 51 -12.68 2.64 -12.99
CA LYS A 51 -11.97 3.89 -12.74
C LYS A 51 -11.47 4.00 -11.30
N PRO A 52 -10.15 3.88 -11.04
CA PRO A 52 -9.61 4.00 -9.69
C PRO A 52 -9.41 5.46 -9.29
N ILE A 53 -9.73 5.76 -8.03
CA ILE A 53 -9.30 6.98 -7.35
C ILE A 53 -8.26 6.59 -6.31
N PHE A 54 -7.09 7.21 -6.38
CA PHE A 54 -6.10 7.20 -5.32
C PHE A 54 -6.35 8.40 -4.43
N LEU A 55 -6.85 8.17 -3.22
CA LEU A 55 -7.10 9.23 -2.26
C LEU A 55 -5.91 9.41 -1.33
N ILE A 56 -5.33 10.59 -1.32
CA ILE A 56 -4.28 10.98 -0.38
C ILE A 56 -4.93 11.62 0.83
N GLY A 57 -4.58 11.11 2.00
CA GLY A 57 -5.06 11.57 3.29
C GLY A 57 -4.33 12.83 3.79
N GLY A 58 -4.40 13.95 3.05
CA GLY A 58 -3.76 15.20 3.49
C GLY A 58 -4.36 15.75 4.78
N ALA A 59 -5.67 15.58 5.00
CA ALA A 59 -6.34 15.93 6.25
C ALA A 59 -6.30 14.78 7.26
N THR A 60 -6.62 13.54 6.84
CA THR A 60 -6.61 12.37 7.73
C THR A 60 -5.21 12.05 8.26
N GLY A 61 -4.16 12.32 7.50
CA GLY A 61 -2.77 12.21 7.96
C GLY A 61 -2.38 13.16 9.09
N MET A 62 -3.15 14.26 9.30
CA MET A 62 -2.98 15.15 10.46
C MET A 62 -3.63 14.59 11.73
N ILE A 63 -4.51 13.60 11.61
CA ILE A 63 -5.26 13.01 12.72
C ILE A 63 -4.67 11.67 13.11
N GLY A 64 -4.38 10.83 12.12
CA GLY A 64 -3.82 9.49 12.30
C GLY A 64 -4.88 8.41 12.53
N ASP A 65 -4.87 7.40 11.65
CA ASP A 65 -5.76 6.25 11.72
C ASP A 65 -5.45 5.36 12.93
N PRO A 66 -6.41 5.11 13.84
CA PRO A 66 -6.23 4.21 14.98
C PRO A 66 -6.31 2.72 14.61
N SER A 67 -6.75 2.37 13.40
CA SER A 67 -7.00 0.98 12.97
C SER A 67 -5.72 0.15 13.04
N GLY A 68 -5.79 -1.02 13.69
CA GLY A 68 -4.65 -1.94 13.83
C GLY A 68 -3.49 -1.41 14.68
N LYS A 69 -3.70 -0.35 15.49
CA LYS A 69 -2.67 0.27 16.33
C LYS A 69 -2.99 0.14 17.81
N SER A 70 -1.92 0.01 18.61
CA SER A 70 -2.00 -0.04 20.08
C SER A 70 -1.71 1.30 20.76
N SER A 71 -1.21 2.28 20.02
CA SER A 71 -0.86 3.61 20.53
C SER A 71 -1.22 4.70 19.53
N GLU A 72 -1.43 5.91 20.01
CA GLU A 72 -1.68 7.10 19.18
C GLU A 72 -0.48 7.37 18.26
N ARG A 73 -0.76 7.87 17.06
CA ARG A 73 0.29 8.23 16.09
C ARG A 73 0.91 9.57 16.46
N ASN A 74 2.21 9.71 16.21
CA ASN A 74 2.86 11.01 16.22
C ASN A 74 2.28 11.87 15.09
N LEU A 75 1.83 13.07 15.43
CA LEU A 75 1.28 14.01 14.46
C LEU A 75 2.42 14.65 13.67
N LEU A 76 2.29 14.64 12.35
CA LEU A 76 3.22 15.29 11.44
C LEU A 76 2.89 16.78 11.30
N SER A 77 3.91 17.60 11.06
CA SER A 77 3.71 19.01 10.72
C SER A 77 3.07 19.15 9.31
N LYS A 78 2.39 20.26 9.08
CA LYS A 78 1.81 20.56 7.73
C LYS A 78 2.87 20.59 6.63
N SER A 79 4.10 20.99 6.93
CA SER A 79 5.21 21.03 5.97
C SER A 79 5.68 19.61 5.60
N GLU A 80 5.86 18.73 6.57
CA GLU A 80 6.21 17.32 6.36
C GLU A 80 5.13 16.62 5.54
N LEU A 81 3.86 16.80 5.89
CA LEU A 81 2.74 16.25 5.12
C LEU A 81 2.75 16.68 3.66
N LYS A 82 3.00 17.97 3.37
CA LYS A 82 3.09 18.46 1.99
C LYS A 82 4.25 17.83 1.22
N GLN A 83 5.39 17.62 1.85
CA GLN A 83 6.53 16.95 1.25
C GLN A 83 6.20 15.45 0.96
N ASN A 84 5.62 14.77 1.92
CA ASN A 84 5.20 13.38 1.79
C ASN A 84 4.18 13.21 0.65
N ILE A 85 3.16 14.07 0.58
CA ILE A 85 2.15 14.06 -0.49
C ILE A 85 2.80 14.20 -1.87
N LYS A 86 3.74 15.15 -2.02
CA LYS A 86 4.46 15.36 -3.30
C LYS A 86 5.27 14.12 -3.70
N ALA A 87 5.95 13.50 -2.75
CA ALA A 87 6.76 12.30 -2.99
C ALA A 87 5.88 11.11 -3.39
N ILE A 88 4.78 10.87 -2.66
CA ILE A 88 3.83 9.79 -2.95
C ILE A 88 3.19 9.97 -4.33
N LYS A 89 2.74 11.18 -4.70
CA LYS A 89 2.19 11.47 -6.04
C LYS A 89 3.16 11.07 -7.15
N LYS A 90 4.45 11.35 -6.97
CA LYS A 90 5.49 10.97 -7.94
C LYS A 90 5.68 9.44 -8.04
N GLN A 91 5.58 8.72 -6.93
CA GLN A 91 5.70 7.26 -6.94
C GLN A 91 4.53 6.60 -7.67
N LEU A 92 3.31 7.11 -7.49
CA LEU A 92 2.08 6.52 -8.03
C LEU A 92 2.01 6.51 -9.54
N SER A 93 2.60 7.49 -10.21
CA SER A 93 2.61 7.58 -11.68
C SER A 93 3.24 6.37 -12.38
N LYS A 94 3.97 5.54 -11.63
CA LYS A 94 4.55 4.29 -12.16
C LYS A 94 3.57 3.11 -12.18
N PHE A 95 2.52 3.15 -11.37
CA PHE A 95 1.66 2.00 -11.14
C PHE A 95 0.33 2.09 -11.88
N LEU A 96 -0.25 3.27 -11.94
CA LEU A 96 -1.56 3.52 -12.54
C LEU A 96 -1.43 4.44 -13.74
N ASP A 97 -2.34 4.30 -14.68
CA ASP A 97 -2.45 5.25 -15.78
C ASP A 97 -3.30 6.46 -15.36
N PHE A 98 -2.64 7.62 -15.27
CA PHE A 98 -3.24 8.91 -14.93
C PHE A 98 -3.34 9.85 -16.14
N ASN A 99 -2.83 9.46 -17.30
CA ASN A 99 -2.57 10.38 -18.40
C ASN A 99 -3.31 10.02 -19.69
N SER A 100 -3.85 8.81 -19.82
CA SER A 100 -4.63 8.43 -20.99
C SER A 100 -5.95 9.21 -21.07
N LYS A 101 -6.60 9.14 -22.23
CA LYS A 101 -7.96 9.68 -22.42
C LYS A 101 -9.03 8.60 -22.24
N GLU A 102 -8.65 7.45 -21.73
CA GLU A 102 -9.56 6.32 -21.52
C GLU A 102 -10.55 6.62 -20.38
N PRO A 103 -11.76 6.11 -20.43
CA PRO A 103 -12.77 6.34 -19.39
C PRO A 103 -12.33 5.89 -17.99
N ASN A 104 -11.45 4.88 -17.91
CA ASN A 104 -10.91 4.32 -16.68
C ASN A 104 -9.57 4.94 -16.25
N THR A 105 -9.18 6.08 -16.83
CA THR A 105 -8.00 6.85 -16.38
C THR A 105 -8.13 7.16 -14.91
N ALA A 106 -7.09 6.84 -14.13
CA ALA A 106 -7.05 7.02 -12.69
C ALA A 106 -7.09 8.51 -12.29
N ILE A 107 -7.59 8.77 -11.08
CA ILE A 107 -7.61 10.12 -10.50
C ILE A 107 -6.83 10.11 -9.19
N ILE A 108 -6.05 11.17 -8.93
CA ILE A 108 -5.49 11.45 -7.60
C ILE A 108 -6.34 12.53 -6.95
N CYS A 109 -6.91 12.23 -5.78
CA CYS A 109 -7.58 13.18 -4.91
C CYS A 109 -6.76 13.40 -3.63
N ASP A 110 -6.94 14.55 -3.00
CA ASP A 110 -6.35 14.91 -1.72
C ASP A 110 -7.46 15.46 -0.82
N ASN A 111 -7.72 14.79 0.31
CA ASN A 111 -8.85 15.16 1.15
C ASN A 111 -8.68 16.50 1.88
N SER A 112 -7.49 17.06 1.96
CA SER A 112 -7.30 18.43 2.41
C SER A 112 -8.06 19.46 1.55
N ASN A 113 -8.26 19.16 0.26
CA ASN A 113 -8.97 20.07 -0.67
C ASN A 113 -10.42 20.36 -0.27
N TRP A 114 -11.06 19.46 0.44
CA TRP A 114 -12.43 19.67 0.96
C TRP A 114 -12.47 19.93 2.44
N PHE A 115 -11.62 19.31 3.27
CA PHE A 115 -11.62 19.56 4.71
C PHE A 115 -11.17 20.96 5.08
N ASP A 116 -10.24 21.57 4.34
CA ASP A 116 -9.82 22.97 4.53
C ASP A 116 -10.96 23.99 4.30
N LYS A 117 -12.05 23.57 3.64
CA LYS A 117 -13.20 24.43 3.29
C LYS A 117 -14.44 24.18 4.15
N ILE A 118 -14.45 23.11 4.91
CA ILE A 118 -15.62 22.73 5.73
C ILE A 118 -15.55 23.43 7.09
N ASN A 119 -16.65 24.13 7.43
CA ASN A 119 -16.81 24.64 8.79
C ASN A 119 -17.06 23.49 9.76
N LEU A 120 -16.42 23.56 10.94
CA LEU A 120 -16.54 22.52 11.97
C LEU A 120 -17.99 22.29 12.41
N ILE A 121 -18.77 23.34 12.62
CA ILE A 121 -20.15 23.23 13.09
C ILE A 121 -21.03 22.59 11.99
N ASP A 122 -20.83 22.97 10.73
CA ASP A 122 -21.54 22.37 9.61
C ASP A 122 -21.19 20.90 9.47
N PHE A 123 -19.92 20.51 9.65
CA PHE A 123 -19.49 19.11 9.62
C PHE A 123 -20.16 18.29 10.73
N ILE A 124 -20.13 18.78 11.96
CA ILE A 124 -20.79 18.10 13.11
C ILE A 124 -22.29 17.96 12.87
N ARG A 125 -22.96 19.04 12.44
CA ARG A 125 -24.39 19.04 12.17
C ARG A 125 -24.78 18.11 11.03
N ASP A 126 -24.05 18.14 9.92
CA ASP A 126 -24.46 17.49 8.66
C ASP A 126 -23.93 16.06 8.52
N CYS A 127 -22.87 15.72 9.24
CA CYS A 127 -22.29 14.37 9.23
C CYS A 127 -22.44 13.69 10.60
N GLY A 128 -22.12 14.38 11.69
CA GLY A 128 -22.12 13.81 13.04
C GLY A 128 -23.44 13.21 13.45
N LYS A 129 -24.58 13.85 13.12
CA LYS A 129 -25.91 13.35 13.44
C LYS A 129 -26.27 12.00 12.79
N HIS A 130 -25.56 11.60 11.73
CA HIS A 130 -25.86 10.37 11.00
C HIS A 130 -25.10 9.15 11.52
N LEU A 131 -24.02 9.34 12.26
CA LEU A 131 -23.24 8.27 12.88
C LEU A 131 -23.35 8.37 14.39
N THR A 132 -24.16 7.51 15.02
CA THR A 132 -24.35 7.54 16.47
C THR A 132 -23.07 7.09 17.21
N VAL A 133 -22.84 7.62 18.40
CA VAL A 133 -21.69 7.24 19.24
C VAL A 133 -21.69 5.73 19.50
N ASN A 134 -22.85 5.14 19.79
CA ASN A 134 -22.96 3.69 20.00
C ASN A 134 -22.54 2.88 18.78
N TYR A 135 -22.89 3.32 17.54
CA TYR A 135 -22.46 2.70 16.31
C TYR A 135 -20.93 2.81 16.13
N MET A 136 -20.37 3.95 16.46
CA MET A 136 -18.94 4.19 16.35
C MET A 136 -18.12 3.38 17.37
N ILE A 137 -18.57 3.29 18.61
CA ILE A 137 -17.92 2.50 19.68
C ILE A 137 -17.98 1.00 19.40
N ALA A 138 -19.00 0.52 18.71
CA ALA A 138 -19.16 -0.90 18.38
C ALA A 138 -18.12 -1.42 17.34
N LYS A 139 -17.40 -0.52 16.67
CA LYS A 139 -16.34 -0.93 15.71
C LYS A 139 -15.17 -1.56 16.45
N ASP A 140 -14.62 -2.65 15.90
CA ASP A 140 -13.55 -3.41 16.54
C ASP A 140 -12.29 -2.56 16.82
N SER A 141 -11.93 -1.65 15.91
CA SER A 141 -10.80 -0.73 16.08
C SER A 141 -10.99 0.18 17.32
N VAL A 142 -12.22 0.63 17.59
CA VAL A 142 -12.55 1.47 18.73
C VAL A 142 -12.74 0.62 20.00
N LYS A 143 -13.52 -0.46 19.90
CA LYS A 143 -13.81 -1.36 21.02
C LYS A 143 -12.55 -1.95 21.64
N ASN A 144 -11.59 -2.38 20.81
CA ASN A 144 -10.32 -2.94 21.26
C ASN A 144 -9.45 -1.90 21.97
N ARG A 145 -9.55 -0.62 21.60
CA ARG A 145 -8.83 0.49 22.25
C ARG A 145 -9.47 0.91 23.57
N ILE A 146 -10.80 0.92 23.66
CA ILE A 146 -11.53 1.29 24.88
C ILE A 146 -11.49 0.17 25.91
N ASN A 147 -11.67 -1.08 25.52
CA ASN A 147 -11.76 -2.24 26.42
C ASN A 147 -10.41 -2.95 26.61
N GLY A 148 -9.39 -2.60 25.86
CA GLY A 148 -8.08 -3.22 25.93
C GLY A 148 -7.31 -2.81 27.19
N SER A 149 -6.39 -3.66 27.64
CA SER A 149 -5.47 -3.45 28.77
C SER A 149 -4.44 -2.32 28.54
N LEU A 150 -4.63 -1.49 27.52
CA LEU A 150 -3.75 -0.39 27.17
C LEU A 150 -3.93 0.75 28.16
N LYS A 151 -2.83 1.18 28.79
CA LYS A 151 -2.79 2.23 29.82
C LYS A 151 -3.33 3.60 29.34
N ASN A 152 -3.37 3.82 28.03
CA ASN A 152 -3.83 5.07 27.41
C ASN A 152 -5.12 4.80 26.63
N GLY A 153 -6.23 5.45 27.01
CA GLY A 153 -7.48 5.42 26.28
C GLY A 153 -7.35 5.92 24.83
N MET A 154 -8.46 6.03 24.12
CA MET A 154 -8.53 6.62 22.78
C MET A 154 -8.78 8.12 22.91
N SER A 155 -7.99 8.95 22.24
CA SER A 155 -8.24 10.40 22.19
C SER A 155 -9.48 10.72 21.34
N PHE A 156 -10.09 11.89 21.58
CA PHE A 156 -11.19 12.38 20.75
C PHE A 156 -10.75 12.50 19.28
N THR A 157 -9.50 12.90 19.04
CA THR A 157 -8.90 13.01 17.69
C THR A 157 -8.94 11.66 16.99
N GLU A 158 -8.42 10.59 17.61
CA GLU A 158 -8.47 9.23 17.03
C GLU A 158 -9.90 8.74 16.83
N PHE A 159 -10.80 9.03 17.80
CA PHE A 159 -12.20 8.60 17.71
C PHE A 159 -12.93 9.24 16.50
N THR A 160 -12.59 10.48 16.17
CA THR A 160 -13.21 11.19 15.04
C THR A 160 -12.72 10.71 13.67
N TYR A 161 -11.59 9.98 13.59
CA TYR A 161 -11.03 9.53 12.32
C TYR A 161 -12.05 8.80 11.45
N GLN A 162 -12.83 7.89 12.02
CA GLN A 162 -13.82 7.11 11.27
C GLN A 162 -14.92 7.97 10.61
N ILE A 163 -15.33 9.09 11.22
CA ILE A 163 -16.33 9.98 10.60
C ILE A 163 -15.71 10.84 9.51
N ILE A 164 -14.43 11.19 9.64
CA ILE A 164 -13.68 11.94 8.64
C ILE A 164 -13.47 11.08 7.40
N GLN A 165 -13.03 9.82 7.55
CA GLN A 165 -12.93 8.88 6.43
C GLN A 165 -14.30 8.55 5.83
N ALA A 166 -15.36 8.48 6.63
CA ALA A 166 -16.72 8.29 6.13
C ALA A 166 -17.17 9.47 5.25
N TYR A 167 -16.75 10.69 5.60
CA TYR A 167 -17.01 11.87 4.76
C TYR A 167 -16.24 11.85 3.46
N ASP A 168 -15.02 11.32 3.42
CA ASP A 168 -14.27 11.13 2.18
C ASP A 168 -15.07 10.31 1.18
N PHE A 169 -15.62 9.17 1.63
CA PHE A 169 -16.44 8.34 0.75
C PHE A 169 -17.70 9.09 0.28
N PHE A 170 -18.38 9.79 1.16
CA PHE A 170 -19.53 10.61 0.81
C PHE A 170 -19.17 11.71 -0.20
N TYR A 171 -18.05 12.41 -0.01
CA TYR A 171 -17.57 13.43 -0.92
C TYR A 171 -17.25 12.87 -2.30
N LEU A 172 -16.51 11.76 -2.34
CA LEU A 172 -16.16 11.09 -3.59
C LEU A 172 -17.40 10.52 -4.30
N ASN A 173 -18.38 10.01 -3.56
CA ASN A 173 -19.65 9.57 -4.13
C ASN A 173 -20.40 10.73 -4.78
N LYS A 174 -20.49 11.86 -4.09
CA LYS A 174 -21.24 13.04 -4.58
C LYS A 174 -20.55 13.70 -5.78
N ASN A 175 -19.22 13.81 -5.80
CA ASN A 175 -18.48 14.64 -6.74
C ASN A 175 -17.78 13.84 -7.86
N HIS A 176 -17.53 12.54 -7.65
CA HIS A 176 -16.82 11.68 -8.59
C HIS A 176 -17.60 10.41 -8.96
N ASN A 177 -18.86 10.29 -8.53
CA ASN A 177 -19.68 9.08 -8.72
C ASN A 177 -19.00 7.80 -8.18
N CYS A 178 -18.15 7.94 -7.17
CA CYS A 178 -17.46 6.82 -6.55
C CYS A 178 -18.47 5.97 -5.75
N ILE A 179 -18.58 4.70 -6.08
CA ILE A 179 -19.55 3.80 -5.44
C ILE A 179 -18.91 2.62 -4.71
N ILE A 180 -17.58 2.45 -4.81
CA ILE A 180 -16.87 1.36 -4.13
C ILE A 180 -15.71 1.93 -3.33
N GLN A 181 -15.63 1.54 -2.04
CA GLN A 181 -14.44 1.72 -1.22
C GLN A 181 -13.74 0.38 -1.02
N MET A 182 -12.42 0.37 -1.19
CA MET A 182 -11.59 -0.82 -1.02
C MET A 182 -10.51 -0.54 0.04
N GLY A 183 -9.99 -1.61 0.67
CA GLY A 183 -8.95 -1.46 1.68
C GLY A 183 -8.46 -2.78 2.27
N GLY A 184 -7.62 -2.71 3.30
CA GLY A 184 -7.28 -3.85 4.15
C GLY A 184 -8.41 -4.18 5.14
N SER A 185 -8.42 -5.38 5.68
CA SER A 185 -9.45 -5.82 6.63
C SER A 185 -9.48 -4.98 7.91
N ASP A 186 -8.37 -4.38 8.31
CA ASP A 186 -8.29 -3.43 9.41
C ASP A 186 -9.13 -2.16 9.18
N GLN A 187 -9.45 -1.84 7.92
CA GLN A 187 -10.23 -0.68 7.50
C GLN A 187 -11.73 -0.93 7.46
N TRP A 188 -12.21 -2.18 7.67
CA TRP A 188 -13.63 -2.52 7.52
C TRP A 188 -14.57 -1.65 8.35
N GLY A 189 -14.19 -1.33 9.60
CA GLY A 189 -14.94 -0.44 10.48
C GLY A 189 -15.12 0.97 9.93
N ASN A 190 -14.03 1.57 9.42
CA ASN A 190 -14.06 2.89 8.82
C ASN A 190 -14.84 2.89 7.50
N ILE A 191 -14.61 1.88 6.64
CA ILE A 191 -15.28 1.72 5.35
C ILE A 191 -16.80 1.62 5.52
N THR A 192 -17.26 0.76 6.43
CA THR A 192 -18.70 0.59 6.69
C THR A 192 -19.34 1.84 7.30
N SER A 193 -18.58 2.68 7.98
CA SER A 193 -19.05 4.00 8.44
C SER A 193 -19.36 4.94 7.27
N GLY A 194 -18.53 4.90 6.22
CA GLY A 194 -18.75 5.64 4.97
C GLY A 194 -19.99 5.16 4.22
N VAL A 195 -20.18 3.83 4.13
CA VAL A 195 -21.38 3.23 3.52
C VAL A 195 -22.63 3.67 4.26
N GLU A 196 -22.63 3.62 5.60
CA GLU A 196 -23.77 4.02 6.43
C GLU A 196 -24.06 5.52 6.33
N LEU A 197 -23.04 6.36 6.29
CA LEU A 197 -23.19 7.81 6.09
C LEU A 197 -23.89 8.13 4.77
N ILE A 198 -23.45 7.52 3.67
CA ILE A 198 -24.04 7.70 2.34
C ILE A 198 -25.50 7.22 2.35
N ARG A 199 -25.75 6.02 2.87
CA ARG A 199 -27.10 5.46 2.99
C ARG A 199 -28.05 6.41 3.72
N LYS A 200 -27.62 6.94 4.88
CA LYS A 200 -28.47 7.84 5.69
C LYS A 200 -28.67 9.22 5.09
N LYS A 201 -27.66 9.74 4.37
CA LYS A 201 -27.77 11.09 3.76
C LYS A 201 -28.44 11.11 2.40
N THR A 202 -28.34 10.04 1.63
CA THR A 202 -28.73 10.05 0.21
C THR A 202 -29.65 8.92 -0.20
N SER A 203 -29.90 7.94 0.69
CA SER A 203 -30.59 6.66 0.38
C SER A 203 -29.96 5.84 -0.74
N LYS A 204 -28.74 6.21 -1.20
CA LYS A 204 -28.02 5.46 -2.23
C LYS A 204 -27.36 4.22 -1.65
N LYS A 205 -27.31 3.15 -2.44
CA LYS A 205 -26.53 1.95 -2.17
C LYS A 205 -25.11 2.16 -2.70
N VAL A 206 -24.11 1.93 -1.86
CA VAL A 206 -22.69 1.89 -2.21
C VAL A 206 -22.08 0.61 -1.66
N PHE A 207 -20.90 0.28 -2.12
CA PHE A 207 -20.28 -1.03 -1.96
C PHE A 207 -18.91 -0.92 -1.31
N ALA A 208 -18.45 -2.04 -0.77
CA ALA A 208 -17.13 -2.14 -0.19
C ALA A 208 -16.57 -3.54 -0.28
N VAL A 209 -15.26 -3.64 -0.37
CA VAL A 209 -14.52 -4.89 -0.32
C VAL A 209 -13.19 -4.68 0.41
N THR A 210 -12.83 -5.63 1.28
CA THR A 210 -11.52 -5.65 1.91
C THR A 210 -10.74 -6.91 1.55
N CYS A 211 -9.41 -6.76 1.54
CA CYS A 211 -8.50 -7.89 1.47
C CYS A 211 -7.92 -8.18 2.86
N PRO A 212 -7.51 -9.43 3.14
CA PRO A 212 -6.84 -9.76 4.39
C PRO A 212 -5.51 -9.00 4.50
N LEU A 213 -5.12 -8.70 5.74
CA LEU A 213 -3.78 -8.19 6.00
C LEU A 213 -2.76 -9.28 5.69
N ILE A 214 -1.70 -8.90 4.98
CA ILE A 214 -0.62 -9.84 4.68
C ILE A 214 0.27 -9.95 5.91
N VAL A 215 0.49 -11.17 6.33
CA VAL A 215 1.46 -11.58 7.34
C VAL A 215 2.43 -12.58 6.72
N LYS A 216 3.61 -12.72 7.25
CA LYS A 216 4.53 -13.79 6.84
C LYS A 216 4.05 -15.13 7.40
N ALA A 217 4.51 -16.23 6.83
CA ALA A 217 4.18 -17.60 7.27
C ALA A 217 4.53 -17.85 8.76
N ASP A 218 5.56 -17.16 9.27
CA ASP A 218 5.96 -17.21 10.69
C ASP A 218 5.09 -16.32 11.61
N GLY A 219 4.06 -15.67 11.07
CA GLY A 219 3.16 -14.74 11.79
C GLY A 219 3.73 -13.35 12.00
N SER A 220 4.95 -13.08 11.59
CA SER A 220 5.55 -11.75 11.71
C SER A 220 4.97 -10.76 10.68
N LYS A 221 5.19 -9.46 10.94
CA LYS A 221 4.64 -8.40 10.07
C LYS A 221 5.30 -8.41 8.70
N PHE A 222 4.48 -8.47 7.65
CA PHE A 222 4.91 -8.30 6.27
C PHE A 222 5.54 -6.89 6.05
N GLY A 223 6.61 -6.85 5.25
CA GLY A 223 7.22 -5.59 4.84
C GLY A 223 8.18 -4.98 5.84
N LYS A 224 8.48 -5.68 6.93
CA LYS A 224 9.51 -5.29 7.88
C LYS A 224 10.70 -6.25 7.82
N THR A 225 11.90 -5.67 7.90
CA THR A 225 13.18 -6.36 8.14
C THR A 225 13.74 -5.88 9.48
N GLU A 226 14.88 -6.40 9.88
CA GLU A 226 15.63 -5.89 11.04
C GLU A 226 15.97 -4.40 10.88
N ASP A 227 16.25 -3.96 9.64
CA ASP A 227 16.56 -2.58 9.28
C ASP A 227 15.31 -1.67 9.15
N GLY A 228 14.10 -2.19 9.38
CA GLY A 228 12.84 -1.45 9.30
C GLY A 228 11.98 -1.77 8.07
N ASN A 229 11.29 -0.78 7.52
CA ASN A 229 10.39 -0.98 6.39
C ASN A 229 11.16 -1.14 5.06
N VAL A 230 10.65 -2.00 4.17
CA VAL A 230 11.11 -2.06 2.78
C VAL A 230 10.33 -1.02 1.96
N TRP A 231 11.03 0.04 1.56
CA TRP A 231 10.46 1.20 0.90
C TRP A 231 10.42 1.06 -0.63
N LEU A 232 9.47 1.74 -1.27
CA LEU A 232 9.38 1.81 -2.73
C LEU A 232 10.29 2.90 -3.32
N ASP A 233 10.83 3.81 -2.50
CA ASP A 233 11.83 4.79 -2.92
C ASP A 233 13.23 4.17 -2.88
N LYS A 234 13.94 4.21 -4.02
CA LYS A 234 15.29 3.65 -4.16
C LYS A 234 16.34 4.33 -3.28
N LYS A 235 16.07 5.55 -2.79
CA LYS A 235 16.94 6.24 -1.85
C LYS A 235 16.83 5.72 -0.41
N LYS A 236 15.73 5.04 -0.08
CA LYS A 236 15.47 4.46 1.26
C LYS A 236 15.74 2.96 1.29
N THR A 237 15.36 2.25 0.23
CA THR A 237 15.68 0.84 0.02
C THR A 237 16.18 0.72 -1.41
N SER A 238 17.47 0.46 -1.58
CA SER A 238 18.05 0.36 -2.91
C SER A 238 17.41 -0.78 -3.72
N PRO A 239 17.45 -0.70 -5.07
CA PRO A 239 16.92 -1.75 -5.93
C PRO A 239 17.52 -3.13 -5.63
N TYR A 240 18.81 -3.19 -5.26
CA TYR A 240 19.47 -4.41 -4.85
C TYR A 240 18.87 -4.98 -3.55
N LYS A 241 18.73 -4.18 -2.48
CA LYS A 241 18.10 -4.61 -1.22
C LYS A 241 16.63 -4.98 -1.41
N PHE A 242 15.91 -4.24 -2.25
CA PHE A 242 14.53 -4.54 -2.62
C PHE A 242 14.43 -5.90 -3.35
N TYR A 243 15.31 -6.16 -4.31
CA TYR A 243 15.40 -7.43 -5.02
C TYR A 243 15.72 -8.59 -4.06
N GLN A 244 16.73 -8.42 -3.18
CA GLN A 244 17.14 -9.43 -2.20
C GLN A 244 16.01 -9.75 -1.21
N TYR A 245 15.24 -8.75 -0.79
CA TYR A 245 14.09 -8.99 0.09
C TYR A 245 13.14 -10.03 -0.51
N TRP A 246 12.75 -9.85 -1.78
CA TRP A 246 11.85 -10.78 -2.47
C TRP A 246 12.51 -12.12 -2.81
N LEU A 247 13.81 -12.10 -3.11
CA LEU A 247 14.54 -13.32 -3.38
C LEU A 247 14.66 -14.20 -2.14
N ASN A 248 14.67 -13.62 -0.93
CA ASN A 248 14.91 -14.32 0.33
C ASN A 248 13.64 -14.66 1.13
N ILE A 249 12.44 -14.43 0.60
CA ILE A 249 11.20 -14.89 1.25
C ILE A 249 11.15 -16.42 1.33
N SER A 250 10.44 -16.97 2.34
CA SER A 250 10.24 -18.41 2.49
C SER A 250 9.51 -19.01 1.29
N ASP A 251 9.60 -20.32 1.10
CA ASP A 251 8.87 -21.00 0.02
C ASP A 251 7.36 -20.92 0.23
N GLU A 252 6.91 -21.01 1.48
CA GLU A 252 5.51 -20.86 1.86
C GLU A 252 4.98 -19.45 1.53
N ASP A 253 5.73 -18.42 1.90
CA ASP A 253 5.40 -17.03 1.54
C ASP A 253 5.40 -16.84 0.02
N ALA A 254 6.38 -17.40 -0.69
CA ALA A 254 6.50 -17.26 -2.13
C ALA A 254 5.26 -17.81 -2.87
N ILE A 255 4.75 -18.98 -2.46
CA ILE A 255 3.53 -19.59 -3.02
C ILE A 255 2.31 -18.69 -2.83
N ASN A 256 2.22 -18.00 -1.69
CA ASN A 256 1.13 -17.06 -1.43
C ASN A 256 1.33 -15.74 -2.17
N TYR A 257 2.55 -15.20 -2.18
CA TYR A 257 2.83 -13.88 -2.71
C TYR A 257 2.83 -13.81 -4.24
N ILE A 258 3.13 -14.90 -4.95
CA ILE A 258 3.01 -14.92 -6.42
C ILE A 258 1.57 -14.61 -6.87
N LYS A 259 0.56 -15.04 -6.10
CA LYS A 259 -0.86 -14.79 -6.35
C LYS A 259 -1.26 -13.34 -6.07
N ILE A 260 -0.54 -12.65 -5.18
CA ILE A 260 -0.88 -11.31 -4.70
C ILE A 260 -0.13 -10.24 -5.47
N PHE A 261 1.16 -10.47 -5.70
CA PHE A 261 2.09 -9.45 -6.19
C PHE A 261 2.41 -9.57 -7.67
N THR A 262 1.75 -10.47 -8.40
CA THR A 262 1.91 -10.58 -9.86
C THR A 262 0.56 -10.55 -10.56
N PHE A 263 0.55 -10.23 -11.86
CA PHE A 263 -0.65 -10.27 -12.71
C PHE A 263 -0.72 -11.57 -13.54
N LYS A 264 -0.11 -12.64 -13.04
CA LYS A 264 -0.19 -13.96 -13.66
C LYS A 264 -1.60 -14.53 -13.49
N ASN A 265 -2.08 -15.21 -14.53
CA ASN A 265 -3.34 -15.93 -14.43
C ASN A 265 -3.19 -17.22 -13.61
N GLU A 266 -4.30 -17.83 -13.26
CA GLU A 266 -4.35 -19.02 -12.39
C GLU A 266 -3.48 -20.16 -12.94
N SER A 267 -3.56 -20.47 -14.23
CA SER A 267 -2.80 -21.56 -14.86
C SER A 267 -1.29 -21.31 -14.84
N GLU A 268 -0.87 -20.06 -15.02
CA GLU A 268 0.54 -19.66 -14.90
C GLU A 268 1.03 -19.82 -13.45
N VAL A 269 0.22 -19.39 -12.47
CA VAL A 269 0.55 -19.53 -11.05
C VAL A 269 0.68 -21.00 -10.66
N GLU A 270 -0.26 -21.84 -11.07
CA GLU A 270 -0.21 -23.30 -10.80
C GLU A 270 1.04 -23.95 -11.41
N LYS A 271 1.41 -23.57 -12.63
CA LYS A 271 2.63 -24.03 -13.28
C LYS A 271 3.87 -23.68 -12.45
N TYR A 272 4.00 -22.40 -12.03
CA TYR A 272 5.11 -21.96 -11.19
C TYR A 272 5.17 -22.72 -9.87
N ILE A 273 4.02 -22.99 -9.24
CA ILE A 273 3.95 -23.74 -7.97
C ILE A 273 4.43 -25.18 -8.17
N LYS A 274 3.96 -25.88 -9.22
CA LYS A 274 4.38 -27.25 -9.54
C LYS A 274 5.87 -27.36 -9.80
N GLU A 275 6.41 -26.47 -10.63
CA GLU A 275 7.86 -26.44 -10.94
C GLU A 275 8.69 -26.15 -9.70
N HIS A 276 8.25 -25.20 -8.86
CA HIS A 276 8.94 -24.86 -7.63
C HIS A 276 8.96 -26.01 -6.62
N GLN A 277 7.83 -26.74 -6.45
CA GLN A 277 7.74 -27.91 -5.57
C GLN A 277 8.67 -29.04 -5.98
N GLN A 278 8.95 -29.20 -7.28
CA GLN A 278 9.92 -30.20 -7.78
C GLN A 278 11.37 -29.82 -7.48
N SER A 279 11.70 -28.54 -7.44
CA SER A 279 13.06 -28.04 -7.24
C SER A 279 13.09 -26.74 -6.43
N PRO A 280 12.74 -26.77 -5.13
CA PRO A 280 12.63 -25.55 -4.30
C PRO A 280 13.94 -24.75 -4.22
N HIS A 281 15.10 -25.46 -4.23
CA HIS A 281 16.42 -24.83 -4.19
C HIS A 281 16.70 -23.91 -5.37
N MET A 282 15.99 -24.05 -6.49
CA MET A 282 16.11 -23.14 -7.64
C MET A 282 15.43 -21.79 -7.43
N ARG A 283 14.58 -21.67 -6.39
CA ARG A 283 13.87 -20.45 -5.98
C ARG A 283 13.12 -19.76 -7.13
N LEU A 284 12.42 -20.56 -7.95
CA LEU A 284 11.79 -20.08 -9.20
C LEU A 284 10.70 -19.02 -8.92
N ILE A 285 9.88 -19.24 -7.89
CA ILE A 285 8.80 -18.30 -7.53
C ILE A 285 9.40 -17.01 -6.98
N GLN A 286 10.37 -17.09 -6.07
CA GLN A 286 11.05 -15.93 -5.49
C GLN A 286 11.70 -15.08 -6.58
N LYS A 287 12.42 -15.69 -7.51
CA LYS A 287 13.03 -15.02 -8.67
C LYS A 287 11.98 -14.34 -9.54
N SER A 288 10.86 -15.03 -9.81
CA SER A 288 9.76 -14.46 -10.61
C SER A 288 9.17 -13.21 -9.96
N ILE A 289 8.91 -13.25 -8.65
CA ILE A 289 8.37 -12.12 -7.88
C ILE A 289 9.40 -11.00 -7.82
N ALA A 290 10.67 -11.30 -7.47
CA ALA A 290 11.74 -10.32 -7.34
C ALA A 290 11.98 -9.58 -8.67
N ASN A 291 12.07 -10.30 -9.79
CA ASN A 291 12.24 -9.71 -11.12
C ASN A 291 11.06 -8.81 -11.47
N TYR A 292 9.84 -9.31 -11.30
CA TYR A 292 8.63 -8.57 -11.65
C TYR A 292 8.50 -7.28 -10.83
N LEU A 293 8.62 -7.37 -9.51
CA LEU A 293 8.41 -6.23 -8.62
C LEU A 293 9.56 -5.22 -8.68
N THR A 294 10.81 -5.65 -8.81
CA THR A 294 11.93 -4.72 -8.95
C THR A 294 11.82 -3.92 -10.25
N LYS A 295 11.44 -4.57 -11.35
CA LYS A 295 11.16 -3.88 -12.61
C LYS A 295 9.99 -2.90 -12.49
N LEU A 296 8.89 -3.31 -11.85
CA LEU A 296 7.67 -2.50 -11.70
C LEU A 296 7.89 -1.27 -10.82
N VAL A 297 8.58 -1.44 -9.69
CA VAL A 297 8.78 -0.38 -8.68
C VAL A 297 9.91 0.57 -9.08
N HIS A 298 11.00 0.03 -9.61
CA HIS A 298 12.19 0.79 -9.98
C HIS A 298 12.29 0.95 -11.50
N SER A 299 13.10 0.12 -12.18
CA SER A 299 13.23 0.11 -13.64
C SER A 299 13.81 -1.22 -14.11
N GLN A 300 13.84 -1.44 -15.44
CA GLN A 300 14.55 -2.59 -16.01
C GLN A 300 16.06 -2.52 -15.72
N ASN A 301 16.67 -1.34 -15.86
CA ASN A 301 18.10 -1.15 -15.57
C ASN A 301 18.45 -1.43 -14.11
N ASP A 302 17.60 -0.95 -13.16
CA ASP A 302 17.78 -1.22 -11.74
C ASP A 302 17.64 -2.74 -11.43
N LEU A 303 16.76 -3.46 -12.15
CA LEU A 303 16.65 -4.92 -12.04
C LEU A 303 17.91 -5.63 -12.55
N ASP A 304 18.39 -5.24 -13.73
CA ASP A 304 19.57 -5.86 -14.35
C ASP A 304 20.80 -5.67 -13.45
N ASN A 305 20.97 -4.47 -12.89
CA ASN A 305 22.03 -4.17 -11.92
C ASN A 305 21.89 -5.03 -10.65
N ALA A 306 20.67 -5.18 -10.11
CA ALA A 306 20.43 -5.99 -8.93
C ALA A 306 20.71 -7.49 -9.15
N ILE A 307 20.35 -8.02 -10.32
CA ILE A 307 20.68 -9.40 -10.72
C ILE A 307 22.18 -9.59 -10.85
N ASN A 308 22.88 -8.68 -11.54
CA ASN A 308 24.33 -8.73 -11.72
C ASN A 308 25.03 -8.69 -10.34
N ALA A 309 24.64 -7.78 -9.47
CA ALA A 309 25.15 -7.66 -8.12
C ALA A 309 24.94 -8.96 -7.30
N SER A 310 23.76 -9.57 -7.42
CA SER A 310 23.46 -10.85 -6.76
C SER A 310 24.35 -11.99 -7.29
N ASN A 311 24.57 -12.05 -8.61
CA ASN A 311 25.44 -13.05 -9.22
C ASN A 311 26.92 -12.86 -8.82
N ILE A 312 27.36 -11.62 -8.64
CA ILE A 312 28.71 -11.30 -8.16
C ILE A 312 28.93 -11.80 -6.75
N LEU A 313 27.97 -11.58 -5.84
CA LEU A 313 28.10 -11.99 -4.44
C LEU A 313 27.98 -13.49 -4.23
N PHE A 314 27.06 -14.14 -4.94
CA PHE A 314 26.69 -15.53 -4.68
C PHE A 314 27.06 -16.48 -5.83
N GLY A 315 27.61 -15.96 -6.92
CA GLY A 315 28.03 -16.71 -8.10
C GLY A 315 29.55 -16.82 -8.25
N LYS A 316 29.98 -17.35 -9.38
CA LYS A 316 31.38 -17.39 -9.82
C LYS A 316 31.65 -16.19 -10.73
N SER A 317 31.67 -14.98 -10.18
CA SER A 317 31.85 -13.77 -11.00
C SER A 317 33.29 -13.33 -11.10
N THR A 318 33.59 -12.57 -12.14
CA THR A 318 34.91 -12.06 -12.47
C THR A 318 35.08 -10.58 -12.06
N ALA A 319 36.32 -10.11 -11.90
CA ALA A 319 36.62 -8.70 -11.65
C ALA A 319 36.04 -7.75 -12.72
N LYS A 320 35.80 -8.24 -13.93
CA LYS A 320 35.20 -7.47 -15.03
C LYS A 320 33.70 -7.16 -14.75
N GLU A 321 32.96 -8.09 -14.16
CA GLU A 321 31.56 -7.88 -13.82
C GLU A 321 31.41 -6.91 -12.65
N LEU A 322 32.34 -6.93 -11.67
CA LEU A 322 32.40 -5.94 -10.60
C LEU A 322 32.58 -4.51 -11.13
N SER A 323 33.37 -4.31 -12.17
CA SER A 323 33.59 -2.98 -12.77
C SER A 323 32.40 -2.43 -13.53
N GLN A 324 31.37 -3.23 -13.77
CA GLN A 324 30.14 -2.82 -14.48
C GLN A 324 29.03 -2.36 -13.52
N LEU A 325 29.19 -2.55 -12.21
CA LEU A 325 28.22 -2.04 -11.24
C LEU A 325 28.34 -0.52 -11.13
N ASP A 326 27.19 0.15 -11.00
CA ASP A 326 27.19 1.55 -10.57
C ASP A 326 27.65 1.68 -9.12
N GLU A 327 28.13 2.87 -8.75
CA GLU A 327 28.74 3.13 -7.43
C GLU A 327 27.76 2.85 -6.29
N ASP A 328 26.51 3.24 -6.42
CA ASP A 328 25.48 3.04 -5.40
C ASP A 328 25.23 1.54 -5.16
N THR A 329 25.07 0.77 -6.21
CA THR A 329 24.90 -0.69 -6.15
C THR A 329 26.15 -1.37 -5.59
N PHE A 330 27.34 -0.95 -6.02
CA PHE A 330 28.61 -1.47 -5.48
C PHE A 330 28.72 -1.23 -3.97
N LEU A 331 28.44 -0.03 -3.50
CA LEU A 331 28.49 0.32 -2.07
C LEU A 331 27.46 -0.48 -1.25
N ASP A 332 26.28 -0.69 -1.78
CA ASP A 332 25.20 -1.49 -1.12
C ASP A 332 25.56 -2.97 -0.99
N VAL A 333 26.17 -3.52 -2.04
CA VAL A 333 26.63 -4.93 -2.08
C VAL A 333 27.66 -5.21 -0.98
N PHE A 334 28.55 -4.24 -0.75
CA PHE A 334 29.63 -4.36 0.22
C PHE A 334 29.35 -3.66 1.58
N VAL A 335 28.08 -3.42 1.91
CA VAL A 335 27.68 -2.95 3.25
C VAL A 335 28.14 -3.95 4.31
N GLY A 336 28.88 -3.47 5.33
CA GLY A 336 29.42 -4.29 6.42
C GLY A 336 30.77 -4.95 6.13
N VAL A 337 31.29 -4.87 4.90
CA VAL A 337 32.66 -5.32 4.60
C VAL A 337 33.66 -4.26 5.08
N PRO A 338 34.75 -4.66 5.78
CA PRO A 338 35.82 -3.72 6.19
C PRO A 338 36.38 -2.95 4.99
N LYS A 339 36.44 -1.62 5.10
CA LYS A 339 36.94 -0.74 4.05
C LYS A 339 38.36 -0.29 4.39
N VAL A 340 39.29 -0.42 3.41
CA VAL A 340 40.64 0.10 3.50
C VAL A 340 40.84 1.16 2.41
N SER A 341 41.23 2.35 2.80
CA SER A 341 41.59 3.41 1.86
C SER A 341 43.06 3.28 1.47
N LEU A 342 43.33 2.92 0.22
CA LEU A 342 44.68 2.91 -0.32
C LEU A 342 44.95 4.30 -0.93
N LYS A 343 45.99 5.00 -0.40
CA LYS A 343 46.54 6.18 -1.09
C LYS A 343 47.41 5.70 -2.24
N MET A 344 46.92 5.81 -3.47
CA MET A 344 47.77 5.69 -4.63
C MET A 344 48.77 6.85 -4.62
N ARG A 345 50.05 6.58 -4.42
CA ARG A 345 51.10 7.51 -4.83
C ARG A 345 51.27 7.34 -6.35
N LEU A 346 50.91 8.36 -7.08
CA LEU A 346 51.33 8.48 -8.48
C LEU A 346 52.87 8.57 -8.46
N LEU A 347 53.51 7.58 -9.00
CA LEU A 347 54.98 7.59 -9.32
C LEU A 347 55.23 8.45 -10.53
#